data_514281b6061713bbb6a61b79bd467aec
#
_entry.id   514281b6061713bbb6a61b79bd467aec
#
_cell.length_a   1.000
_cell.length_b   1.000
_cell.length_c   1.000
_cell.angle_alpha   90.00
_cell.angle_beta   90.00
_cell.angle_gamma   90.00
#
_symmetry.space_group_name_H-M   'P 1'
#
loop_
_entity.id
_entity.type
_entity.pdbx_description
1 polymer ?
#
loop_
_entity_poly.entity_id
_entity_poly.type
_entity_poly.pdbx_seq_one_letter_code
_entity_poly.pdbx_strand_id
1 'polypeptide(L)'
;SGGVINAVTRSGSNDFHGSLYEFIRNDALDARNFFDGRKPPLRRNQFGGSAGGPIIKNKTFFFADYEGIRRTQGVPSVVNVPSLAARRGQLAAGAVTVNPAIIPFLNLYPLPNGGLLGNGDTAIFSTSLSQRFTENFFTSRIDHRISSDDSLFGTYLFDDGSLSIPD
;
A
#
# COMPACT_ATOMS: atom_id res chain seq x y z
N SER A 1 -15.90 -22.77 -16.52
CA SER A 1 -14.92 -22.21 -17.47
C SER A 1 -13.67 -21.86 -16.71
N GLY A 2 -12.54 -22.52 -17.01
CA GLY A 2 -11.23 -22.25 -16.43
C GLY A 2 -10.36 -21.45 -17.41
N GLY A 3 -9.51 -20.55 -16.90
CA GLY A 3 -8.48 -19.87 -17.66
C GLY A 3 -7.12 -20.53 -17.41
N VAL A 4 -6.27 -20.59 -18.42
CA VAL A 4 -4.87 -21.02 -18.29
C VAL A 4 -4.00 -19.77 -18.47
N ILE A 5 -3.16 -19.49 -17.46
CA ILE A 5 -2.13 -18.43 -17.56
C ILE A 5 -0.78 -19.13 -17.72
N ASN A 6 -0.07 -18.81 -18.79
CA ASN A 6 1.28 -19.27 -19.01
C ASN A 6 2.23 -18.09 -18.95
N ALA A 7 3.14 -18.10 -17.96
CA ALA A 7 4.14 -17.05 -17.77
C ALA A 7 5.53 -17.62 -18.02
N VAL A 8 6.28 -16.98 -18.90
CA VAL A 8 7.66 -17.36 -19.23
C VAL A 8 8.58 -16.22 -18.83
N THR A 9 9.54 -16.51 -17.97
CA THR A 9 10.57 -15.53 -17.57
C THR A 9 11.52 -15.23 -18.73
N ARG A 10 11.96 -13.99 -18.82
CA ARG A 10 12.92 -13.54 -19.81
C ARG A 10 14.27 -14.24 -19.60
N SER A 11 14.91 -14.65 -20.66
CA SER A 11 16.27 -15.22 -20.62
C SER A 11 17.30 -14.18 -21.02
N GLY A 12 18.57 -14.39 -20.63
CA GLY A 12 19.70 -13.62 -21.12
C GLY A 12 19.99 -13.89 -22.60
N SER A 13 20.81 -13.04 -23.19
CA SER A 13 21.26 -13.14 -24.58
C SER A 13 22.77 -12.99 -24.65
N ASN A 14 23.35 -13.03 -25.89
CA ASN A 14 24.78 -12.82 -26.10
C ASN A 14 25.24 -11.37 -25.87
N ASP A 15 24.30 -10.42 -25.77
CA ASP A 15 24.59 -9.02 -25.54
C ASP A 15 24.11 -8.63 -24.14
N PHE A 16 24.91 -7.80 -23.45
CA PHE A 16 24.48 -7.20 -22.20
C PHE A 16 23.36 -6.18 -22.46
N HIS A 17 22.31 -6.29 -21.71
CA HIS A 17 21.18 -5.37 -21.77
C HIS A 17 20.61 -5.20 -20.36
N GLY A 18 19.98 -4.07 -20.14
CA GLY A 18 19.36 -3.77 -18.88
C GLY A 18 18.49 -2.54 -18.97
N SER A 19 17.74 -2.31 -17.91
CA SER A 19 16.91 -1.13 -17.74
C SER A 19 16.89 -0.73 -16.26
N LEU A 20 16.75 0.57 -16.02
CA LEU A 20 16.48 1.13 -14.70
C LEU A 20 15.25 2.02 -14.83
N TYR A 21 14.41 2.03 -13.81
CA TYR A 21 13.24 2.87 -13.79
C TYR A 21 12.91 3.33 -12.37
N GLU A 22 12.27 4.48 -12.29
CA GLU A 22 11.65 4.98 -11.07
C GLU A 22 10.33 5.68 -11.41
N PHE A 23 9.27 5.32 -10.70
CA PHE A 23 7.97 5.97 -10.77
C PHE A 23 7.66 6.59 -9.41
N ILE A 24 7.49 7.90 -9.40
CA ILE A 24 7.15 8.67 -8.21
C ILE A 24 5.72 9.18 -8.35
N ARG A 25 4.91 8.92 -7.33
CA ARG A 25 3.61 9.55 -7.17
C ARG A 25 3.53 10.18 -5.79
N ASN A 26 3.18 11.45 -5.77
CA ASN A 26 3.09 12.24 -4.55
C ASN A 26 1.79 13.06 -4.58
N ASP A 27 1.10 13.09 -3.45
CA ASP A 27 -0.11 13.90 -3.31
C ASP A 27 0.13 15.39 -3.62
N ALA A 28 1.33 15.93 -3.42
CA ALA A 28 1.65 17.29 -3.81
C ALA A 28 1.49 17.56 -5.31
N LEU A 29 1.65 16.52 -6.15
CA LEU A 29 1.54 16.59 -7.61
C LEU A 29 0.17 16.16 -8.14
N ASP A 30 -0.66 15.52 -7.31
CA ASP A 30 -1.98 15.05 -7.67
C ASP A 30 -3.05 16.13 -7.40
N ALA A 31 -4.15 16.10 -8.16
CA ALA A 31 -5.34 16.85 -7.81
C ALA A 31 -6.14 16.14 -6.70
N ARG A 32 -6.94 16.89 -5.94
CA ARG A 32 -7.90 16.32 -4.99
C ARG A 32 -9.05 15.67 -5.78
N ASN A 33 -9.49 14.48 -5.34
CA ASN A 33 -10.72 13.89 -5.86
C ASN A 33 -11.92 14.79 -5.50
N PHE A 34 -12.86 14.92 -6.42
CA PHE A 34 -14.03 15.79 -6.25
C PHE A 34 -14.85 15.42 -5.00
N PHE A 35 -14.97 14.13 -4.71
CA PHE A 35 -15.77 13.63 -3.59
C PHE A 35 -15.05 13.63 -2.24
N ASP A 36 -13.74 13.86 -2.21
CA ASP A 36 -12.98 13.87 -0.97
C ASP A 36 -13.04 15.24 -0.28
N GLY A 37 -13.45 15.26 0.97
CA GLY A 37 -13.46 16.49 1.77
C GLY A 37 -12.07 17.08 1.98
N ARG A 38 -11.05 16.22 2.11
CA ARG A 38 -9.63 16.56 2.20
C ARG A 38 -8.84 15.65 1.26
N LYS A 39 -7.73 16.17 0.74
CA LYS A 39 -6.77 15.40 -0.02
C LYS A 39 -6.02 14.43 0.90
N PRO A 40 -6.19 13.11 0.75
CA PRO A 40 -5.46 12.16 1.56
C PRO A 40 -3.97 12.19 1.20
N PRO A 41 -3.04 12.05 2.16
CA PRO A 41 -1.63 11.94 1.85
C PRO A 41 -1.36 10.69 1.04
N LEU A 42 -0.56 10.82 -0.02
CA LEU A 42 -0.12 9.71 -0.87
C LEU A 42 1.33 9.93 -1.26
N ARG A 43 2.19 8.98 -0.92
CA ARG A 43 3.56 8.90 -1.44
C ARG A 43 3.79 7.48 -1.92
N ARG A 44 4.13 7.32 -3.19
CA ARG A 44 4.47 6.03 -3.77
C ARG A 44 5.73 6.19 -4.60
N ASN A 45 6.74 5.42 -4.26
CA ASN A 45 7.93 5.23 -5.07
C ASN A 45 7.95 3.76 -5.50
N GLN A 46 8.08 3.53 -6.79
CA GLN A 46 8.26 2.23 -7.39
C GLN A 46 9.50 2.31 -8.27
N PHE A 47 10.50 1.55 -7.92
CA PHE A 47 11.80 1.60 -8.57
C PHE A 47 12.29 0.19 -8.83
N GLY A 48 13.08 0.04 -9.85
CA GLY A 48 13.61 -1.26 -10.18
C GLY A 48 14.58 -1.21 -11.34
N GLY A 49 15.05 -2.39 -11.67
CA GLY A 49 15.95 -2.54 -12.79
C GLY A 49 16.16 -3.99 -13.16
N SER A 50 16.49 -4.18 -14.42
CA SER A 50 16.82 -5.50 -14.94
C SER A 50 18.19 -5.49 -15.58
N ALA A 51 18.87 -6.62 -15.53
CA ALA A 51 20.13 -6.86 -16.22
C ALA A 51 20.15 -8.29 -16.78
N GLY A 52 20.69 -8.45 -17.96
CA GLY A 52 20.86 -9.76 -18.59
C GLY A 52 22.01 -9.74 -19.58
N GLY A 53 22.59 -10.92 -19.81
CA GLY A 53 23.70 -11.06 -20.72
C GLY A 53 24.38 -12.42 -20.62
N PRO A 54 25.49 -12.62 -21.33
CA PRO A 54 26.23 -13.87 -21.30
C PRO A 54 27.19 -13.95 -20.11
N ILE A 55 27.15 -15.04 -19.36
CA ILE A 55 28.24 -15.47 -18.49
C ILE A 55 29.31 -16.13 -19.36
N ILE A 56 28.89 -17.02 -20.27
CA ILE A 56 29.72 -17.62 -21.30
C ILE A 56 28.99 -17.45 -22.62
N LYS A 57 29.60 -16.75 -23.56
CA LYS A 57 29.00 -16.51 -24.88
C LYS A 57 28.55 -17.79 -25.54
N ASN A 58 27.37 -17.78 -26.15
CA ASN A 58 26.70 -18.89 -26.84
C ASN A 58 26.38 -20.10 -25.92
N LYS A 59 26.66 -20.04 -24.62
CA LYS A 59 26.53 -21.19 -23.74
C LYS A 59 25.76 -20.91 -22.45
N THR A 60 26.13 -19.87 -21.72
CA THR A 60 25.52 -19.61 -20.41
C THR A 60 25.07 -18.15 -20.34
N PHE A 61 23.83 -17.97 -19.98
CA PHE A 61 23.20 -16.65 -19.90
C PHE A 61 22.60 -16.45 -18.53
N PHE A 62 22.52 -15.20 -18.10
CA PHE A 62 21.77 -14.81 -16.92
C PHE A 62 20.77 -13.70 -17.26
N PHE A 63 19.75 -13.63 -16.47
CA PHE A 63 18.83 -12.50 -16.38
C PHE A 63 18.48 -12.29 -14.89
N ALA A 64 18.44 -11.06 -14.45
CA ALA A 64 17.99 -10.68 -13.12
C ALA A 64 17.13 -9.43 -13.22
N ASP A 65 16.12 -9.36 -12.37
CA ASP A 65 15.20 -8.24 -12.22
C ASP A 65 14.91 -7.98 -10.76
N TYR A 66 14.87 -6.71 -10.38
CA TYR A 66 14.47 -6.27 -9.05
C TYR A 66 13.46 -5.16 -9.14
N GLU A 67 12.41 -5.24 -8.33
CA GLU A 67 11.43 -4.18 -8.12
C GLU A 67 11.24 -3.90 -6.64
N GLY A 68 11.24 -2.63 -6.27
CA GLY A 68 10.91 -2.16 -4.92
C GLY A 68 9.71 -1.22 -4.95
N ILE A 69 8.72 -1.46 -4.08
CA ILE A 69 7.59 -0.55 -3.86
C ILE A 69 7.64 -0.01 -2.45
N ARG A 70 7.52 1.30 -2.33
CA ARG A 70 7.40 2.02 -1.05
C ARG A 70 6.21 2.95 -1.15
N ARG A 71 5.14 2.63 -0.41
CA ARG A 71 3.91 3.41 -0.42
C ARG A 71 3.51 3.81 0.99
N THR A 72 3.18 5.08 1.16
CA THR A 72 2.47 5.60 2.32
C THR A 72 1.20 6.24 1.81
N GLN A 73 0.06 5.79 2.31
CA GLN A 73 -1.25 6.25 1.88
C GLN A 73 -2.11 6.58 3.09
N GLY A 74 -2.76 7.73 3.06
CA GLY A 74 -3.80 8.06 4.03
C GLY A 74 -5.08 7.28 3.71
N VAL A 75 -5.55 6.50 4.67
CA VAL A 75 -6.83 5.82 4.60
C VAL A 75 -7.83 6.63 5.42
N PRO A 76 -8.85 7.22 4.80
CA PRO A 76 -9.85 7.97 5.54
C PRO A 76 -10.63 7.03 6.47
N SER A 77 -10.75 7.43 7.72
CA SER A 77 -11.58 6.77 8.73
C SER A 77 -12.61 7.76 9.22
N VAL A 78 -13.88 7.35 9.18
CA VAL A 78 -15.01 8.18 9.64
C VAL A 78 -15.76 7.35 10.68
N VAL A 79 -15.86 7.88 11.88
CA VAL A 79 -16.56 7.21 12.98
C VAL A 79 -17.52 8.18 13.66
N ASN A 80 -18.58 7.61 14.24
CA ASN A 80 -19.54 8.36 15.03
C ASN A 80 -19.06 8.41 16.48
N VAL A 81 -19.01 9.61 17.02
CA VAL A 81 -18.58 9.86 18.40
C VAL A 81 -19.64 10.66 19.15
N PRO A 82 -19.68 10.63 20.49
CA PRO A 82 -20.57 11.49 21.25
C PRO A 82 -20.33 12.97 20.93
N SER A 83 -21.41 13.71 20.68
CA SER A 83 -21.33 15.16 20.44
C SER A 83 -20.80 15.90 21.66
N LEU A 84 -20.30 17.11 21.48
CA LEU A 84 -19.86 17.94 22.59
C LEU A 84 -20.97 18.23 23.62
N ALA A 85 -22.22 18.30 23.16
CA ALA A 85 -23.39 18.46 24.01
C ALA A 85 -23.67 17.17 24.82
N ALA A 86 -23.67 16.01 24.14
CA ALA A 86 -23.92 14.72 24.77
C ALA A 86 -22.84 14.39 25.84
N ARG A 87 -21.58 14.73 25.59
CA ARG A 87 -20.50 14.58 26.57
C ARG A 87 -20.73 15.36 27.86
N ARG A 88 -21.51 16.42 27.81
CA ARG A 88 -21.90 17.25 28.97
C ARG A 88 -23.24 16.86 29.54
N GLY A 89 -23.84 15.76 29.06
CA GLY A 89 -25.14 15.29 29.51
C GLY A 89 -26.34 16.03 28.86
N GLN A 90 -26.10 16.84 27.84
CA GLN A 90 -27.16 17.53 27.07
C GLN A 90 -27.58 16.61 25.91
N LEU A 91 -28.56 15.76 26.16
CA LEU A 91 -29.11 14.83 25.17
C LEU A 91 -30.40 15.37 24.56
N ALA A 92 -30.73 14.91 23.37
CA ALA A 92 -32.01 15.24 22.71
C ALA A 92 -33.23 14.79 23.54
N ALA A 93 -33.09 13.71 24.28
CA ALA A 93 -34.14 13.20 25.19
C ALA A 93 -34.26 13.99 26.50
N GLY A 94 -33.37 14.93 26.76
CA GLY A 94 -33.32 15.74 27.98
C GLY A 94 -31.94 15.73 28.63
N ALA A 95 -31.71 16.70 29.52
CA ALA A 95 -30.44 16.80 30.25
C ALA A 95 -30.31 15.72 31.30
N VAL A 96 -29.14 15.11 31.38
CA VAL A 96 -28.79 14.12 32.41
C VAL A 96 -27.49 14.52 33.12
N THR A 97 -27.37 14.15 34.38
CA THR A 97 -26.09 14.31 35.09
C THR A 97 -25.13 13.21 34.69
N VAL A 98 -23.98 13.59 34.10
CA VAL A 98 -22.94 12.63 33.72
C VAL A 98 -22.31 12.05 34.98
N ASN A 99 -22.38 10.74 35.14
CA ASN A 99 -21.70 10.05 36.24
C ASN A 99 -20.17 10.23 36.09
N PRO A 100 -19.45 10.72 37.10
CA PRO A 100 -18.01 10.90 37.05
C PRO A 100 -17.22 9.65 36.63
N ALA A 101 -17.70 8.45 36.96
CA ALA A 101 -17.08 7.18 36.59
C ALA A 101 -17.09 6.92 35.05
N ILE A 102 -17.97 7.59 34.31
CA ILE A 102 -18.08 7.46 32.86
C ILE A 102 -17.13 8.39 32.13
N ILE A 103 -16.69 9.48 32.75
CA ILE A 103 -15.84 10.51 32.12
C ILE A 103 -14.56 9.92 31.53
N PRO A 104 -13.80 9.02 32.21
CA PRO A 104 -12.63 8.40 31.61
C PRO A 104 -12.93 7.63 30.31
N PHE A 105 -14.08 6.95 30.26
CA PHE A 105 -14.50 6.21 29.06
C PHE A 105 -14.92 7.15 27.93
N LEU A 106 -15.59 8.26 28.23
CA LEU A 106 -15.90 9.28 27.23
C LEU A 106 -14.64 9.90 26.64
N ASN A 107 -13.58 10.02 27.43
CA ASN A 107 -12.30 10.57 26.98
C ASN A 107 -11.52 9.62 26.05
N LEU A 108 -11.89 8.34 25.98
CA LEU A 108 -11.33 7.42 24.98
C LEU A 108 -11.83 7.73 23.55
N TYR A 109 -13.00 8.35 23.44
CA TYR A 109 -13.50 8.80 22.15
C TYR A 109 -12.86 10.13 21.75
N PRO A 110 -12.39 10.28 20.53
CA PRO A 110 -11.90 11.58 20.05
C PRO A 110 -13.02 12.63 20.05
N LEU A 111 -12.64 13.89 20.10
CA LEU A 111 -13.59 14.99 19.96
C LEU A 111 -14.09 15.07 18.51
N PRO A 112 -15.38 15.33 18.28
CA PRO A 112 -15.92 15.48 16.94
C PRO A 112 -15.26 16.64 16.20
N ASN A 113 -14.99 16.43 14.91
CA ASN A 113 -14.48 17.44 13.98
C ASN A 113 -15.35 17.60 12.71
N GLY A 114 -16.49 16.94 12.69
CA GLY A 114 -17.50 17.02 11.64
C GLY A 114 -18.89 17.39 12.18
N GLY A 115 -19.90 17.29 11.32
CA GLY A 115 -21.26 17.68 11.62
C GLY A 115 -21.94 16.77 12.64
N LEU A 116 -23.02 17.28 13.25
CA LEU A 116 -23.92 16.50 14.09
C LEU A 116 -24.70 15.47 13.25
N LEU A 117 -25.07 14.36 13.87
CA LEU A 117 -25.83 13.28 13.25
C LEU A 117 -27.16 13.07 13.99
N GLY A 118 -28.18 12.69 13.22
CA GLY A 118 -29.49 12.34 13.75
C GLY A 118 -30.08 13.44 14.64
N ASN A 119 -30.38 13.10 15.88
CA ASN A 119 -30.95 14.02 16.89
C ASN A 119 -29.92 14.97 17.53
N GLY A 120 -28.64 14.91 17.17
CA GLY A 120 -27.57 15.76 17.70
C GLY A 120 -26.79 15.16 18.87
N ASP A 121 -27.14 13.95 19.34
CA ASP A 121 -26.38 13.27 20.43
C ASP A 121 -25.05 12.72 19.93
N THR A 122 -24.94 12.45 18.65
CA THR A 122 -23.71 11.99 18.01
C THR A 122 -23.22 12.98 16.97
N ALA A 123 -21.94 12.90 16.66
CA ALA A 123 -21.29 13.72 15.65
C ALA A 123 -20.20 12.91 14.93
N ILE A 124 -19.75 13.44 13.81
CA ILE A 124 -18.71 12.81 12.99
C ILE A 124 -17.34 13.16 13.57
N PHE A 125 -16.49 12.14 13.68
CA PHE A 125 -15.05 12.31 13.74
C PHE A 125 -14.43 11.67 12.50
N SER A 126 -13.64 12.46 11.77
CA SER A 126 -12.94 12.04 10.57
C SER A 126 -11.45 12.24 10.74
N THR A 127 -10.70 11.22 10.43
CA THR A 127 -9.24 11.25 10.44
C THR A 127 -8.69 10.50 9.22
N SER A 128 -7.40 10.66 8.96
CA SER A 128 -6.72 9.89 7.93
C SER A 128 -5.55 9.15 8.58
N LEU A 129 -5.68 7.85 8.64
CA LEU A 129 -4.69 6.96 9.21
C LEU A 129 -3.65 6.60 8.15
N SER A 130 -2.38 6.58 8.53
CA SER A 130 -1.27 6.36 7.59
C SER A 130 -1.00 4.86 7.43
N GLN A 131 -1.36 4.31 6.29
CA GLN A 131 -1.03 2.94 5.91
C GLN A 131 0.31 2.92 5.18
N ARG A 132 1.21 2.02 5.57
CA ARG A 132 2.50 1.82 4.91
C ARG A 132 2.54 0.46 4.24
N PHE A 133 3.02 0.44 3.01
CA PHE A 133 3.27 -0.76 2.24
C PHE A 133 4.70 -0.74 1.71
N THR A 134 5.42 -1.83 1.92
CA THR A 134 6.75 -2.06 1.35
C THR A 134 6.77 -3.41 0.68
N GLU A 135 7.42 -3.50 -0.47
CA GLU A 135 7.59 -4.74 -1.21
C GLU A 135 8.97 -4.74 -1.85
N ASN A 136 9.60 -5.91 -1.85
CA ASN A 136 10.83 -6.19 -2.57
C ASN A 136 10.61 -7.46 -3.37
N PHE A 137 10.62 -7.33 -4.65
CA PHE A 137 10.52 -8.43 -5.59
C PHE A 137 11.86 -8.61 -6.30
N PHE A 138 12.34 -9.83 -6.36
CA PHE A 138 13.55 -10.18 -7.09
C PHE A 138 13.32 -11.47 -7.86
N THR A 139 13.71 -11.49 -9.12
CA THR A 139 13.79 -12.72 -9.91
C THR A 139 15.14 -12.82 -10.59
N SER A 140 15.64 -14.04 -10.67
CA SER A 140 16.82 -14.33 -11.47
C SER A 140 16.65 -15.64 -12.22
N ARG A 141 17.27 -15.70 -13.38
CA ARG A 141 17.26 -16.88 -14.24
C ARG A 141 18.66 -17.10 -14.81
N ILE A 142 19.06 -18.36 -14.83
CA ILE A 142 20.28 -18.81 -15.51
C ILE A 142 19.87 -19.86 -16.53
N ASP A 143 20.33 -19.70 -17.75
CA ASP A 143 20.15 -20.66 -18.85
C ASP A 143 21.52 -21.19 -19.23
N HIS A 144 21.65 -22.50 -19.35
CA HIS A 144 22.88 -23.18 -19.75
C HIS A 144 22.63 -24.18 -20.86
N ARG A 145 23.33 -24.03 -21.98
CA ARG A 145 23.31 -24.99 -23.07
C ARG A 145 24.38 -26.04 -22.83
N ILE A 146 23.94 -27.27 -22.59
CA ILE A 146 24.81 -28.42 -22.33
C ILE A 146 25.38 -28.94 -23.64
N SER A 147 24.51 -29.15 -24.64
CA SER A 147 24.85 -29.63 -25.99
C SER A 147 24.07 -28.84 -27.06
N SER A 148 24.11 -29.28 -28.32
CA SER A 148 23.26 -28.75 -29.39
C SER A 148 21.77 -28.99 -29.12
N ASP A 149 21.44 -30.10 -28.45
CA ASP A 149 20.08 -30.59 -28.32
C ASP A 149 19.56 -30.44 -26.87
N ASP A 150 20.48 -30.25 -25.90
CA ASP A 150 20.14 -30.18 -24.49
C ASP A 150 20.41 -28.82 -23.88
N SER A 151 19.44 -28.29 -23.17
CA SER A 151 19.57 -27.06 -22.38
C SER A 151 18.92 -27.22 -21.00
N LEU A 152 19.49 -26.54 -20.03
CA LEU A 152 18.98 -26.46 -18.66
C LEU A 152 18.76 -24.99 -18.29
N PHE A 153 17.70 -24.71 -17.55
CA PHE A 153 17.53 -23.41 -16.91
C PHE A 153 17.08 -23.56 -15.47
N GLY A 154 17.44 -22.56 -14.67
CA GLY A 154 16.97 -22.41 -13.30
C GLY A 154 16.44 -21.00 -13.08
N THR A 155 15.36 -20.88 -12.38
CA THR A 155 14.78 -19.59 -11.96
C THR A 155 14.66 -19.54 -10.46
N TYR A 156 15.08 -18.43 -9.86
CA TYR A 156 14.86 -18.09 -8.46
C TYR A 156 13.97 -16.87 -8.39
N LEU A 157 12.97 -16.92 -7.51
CA LEU A 157 12.04 -15.84 -7.26
C LEU A 157 11.99 -15.59 -5.76
N PHE A 158 12.07 -14.33 -5.38
CA PHE A 158 11.93 -13.85 -4.01
C PHE A 158 10.93 -12.70 -4.00
N ASP A 159 9.99 -12.76 -3.07
CA ASP A 159 9.01 -11.70 -2.84
C ASP A 159 8.84 -11.51 -1.33
N ASP A 160 9.05 -10.29 -0.87
CA ASP A 160 8.89 -9.89 0.53
C ASP A 160 8.06 -8.61 0.60
N GLY A 161 6.84 -8.75 1.06
CA GLY A 161 5.89 -7.66 1.18
C GLY A 161 5.39 -7.47 2.61
N SER A 162 5.31 -6.24 3.07
CA SER A 162 4.72 -5.91 4.37
C SER A 162 3.70 -4.78 4.26
N LEU A 163 2.60 -4.94 4.96
CA LEU A 163 1.53 -3.95 5.06
C LEU A 163 1.28 -3.62 6.54
N SER A 164 1.53 -2.37 6.91
CA SER A 164 1.18 -1.84 8.23
C SER A 164 -0.14 -1.09 8.13
N ILE A 165 -1.16 -1.60 8.82
CA ILE A 165 -2.46 -0.96 8.94
C ILE A 165 -2.51 -0.33 10.33
N PRO A 166 -2.72 0.98 10.46
CA PRO A 166 -2.90 1.61 11.77
C PRO A 166 -4.25 1.20 12.38
N ASP A 167 -4.25 0.97 13.67
CA ASP A 167 -5.43 0.68 14.50
C ASP A 167 -6.26 1.93 14.78
#